data_f6a6b464d0803962f43f4f679c35ef39
#
_entry.id   f6a6b464d0803962f43f4f679c35ef39
#
_cell.length_a   1.000
_cell.length_b   1.000
_cell.length_c   1.000
_cell.angle_alpha   90.00
_cell.angle_beta   90.00
_cell.angle_gamma   90.00
#
_symmetry.space_group_name_H-M   'P 1'
#
loop_
_entity.id
_entity.type
_entity.pdbx_description
1 polymer ?
#
loop_
_entity_poly.entity_id
_entity_poly.type
_entity_poly.pdbx_seq_one_letter_code
_entity_poly.pdbx_strand_id
1 'polypeptide(L)'
;MDEAPVRSENHSEYKMTNLLQETVEDIARSGHTPEDIVFIGSETSGHCCTWTEFQKLADIEYDAGFGAQEIASDLEIVFRDGAKMWRHEYDGSEHWTYSQPFKMPTTTLPITRLKVAGDQVGWRTLEQIESGE
;
A
#
# COMPACT_ATOMS: atom_id res chain seq x y z
N MET A 1 -13.41 -23.77 24.50
CA MET A 1 -12.97 -23.51 24.50
C MET A 1 -12.50 -22.93 24.42
N ASP A 2 -12.47 -22.52 24.56
CA ASP A 2 -11.91 -21.96 24.50
C ASP A 2 -11.16 -21.53 24.54
N GLU A 3 -10.86 -21.57 24.73
CA GLU A 3 -10.02 -21.14 24.78
C GLU A 3 -9.60 -20.29 24.32
N ALA A 4 -9.75 -20.37 24.16
CA ALA A 4 -9.35 -19.54 23.39
C ALA A 4 -9.13 -18.25 23.75
N PRO A 5 -9.70 -17.79 24.24
CA PRO A 5 -9.56 -16.48 24.46
C PRO A 5 -8.38 -16.14 25.16
N VAL A 6 -8.21 -16.83 25.97
CA VAL A 6 -7.21 -16.56 26.71
C VAL A 6 -5.97 -16.31 26.11
N ARG A 7 -5.59 -17.08 25.29
CA ARG A 7 -4.37 -16.94 24.74
C ARG A 7 -4.20 -15.77 23.95
N SER A 8 -5.18 -15.23 23.50
CA SER A 8 -5.02 -14.13 22.60
C SER A 8 -4.33 -12.99 23.26
N GLU A 9 -4.59 -12.72 24.48
CA GLU A 9 -3.98 -11.56 25.01
C GLU A 9 -2.53 -11.75 25.24
N ASN A 10 -2.09 -12.95 25.35
CA ASN A 10 -0.71 -13.16 25.58
C ASN A 10 0.10 -12.88 24.39
N HIS A 11 -0.52 -12.80 23.27
CA HIS A 11 0.23 -12.74 22.07
C HIS A 11 -0.18 -11.61 21.18
N SER A 12 -0.45 -10.51 21.79
CA SER A 12 -0.84 -9.37 20.98
C SER A 12 0.24 -8.99 20.02
N GLU A 13 1.49 -9.19 20.38
CA GLU A 13 2.56 -8.83 19.48
C GLU A 13 2.69 -9.85 18.36
N TYR A 14 2.02 -10.96 18.44
CA TYR A 14 2.08 -11.95 17.40
C TYR A 14 0.78 -12.02 16.63
N LYS A 15 0.15 -10.88 16.47
CA LYS A 15 -1.09 -10.88 15.77
C LYS A 15 -0.91 -11.35 14.36
N MET A 16 -1.59 -12.41 14.02
CA MET A 16 -1.55 -12.95 12.68
C MET A 16 -2.56 -12.24 11.81
N THR A 17 -2.21 -12.04 10.57
CA THR A 17 -3.04 -11.33 9.62
C THR A 17 -3.41 -12.28 8.48
N ASN A 18 -4.66 -12.29 8.09
CA ASN A 18 -5.08 -13.06 6.91
C ASN A 18 -4.84 -12.16 5.70
N LEU A 19 -3.99 -12.62 4.78
CA LEU A 19 -3.61 -11.80 3.64
C LEU A 19 -4.79 -11.47 2.74
N LEU A 20 -5.69 -12.42 2.53
CA LEU A 20 -6.83 -12.15 1.66
C LEU A 20 -7.73 -11.08 2.25
N GLN A 21 -8.02 -11.19 3.54
CA GLN A 21 -8.87 -10.21 4.19
C GLN A 21 -8.22 -8.83 4.16
N GLU A 22 -6.93 -8.77 4.44
CA GLU A 22 -6.19 -7.52 4.38
C GLU A 22 -6.26 -6.92 3.00
N THR A 23 -6.07 -7.75 1.97
CA THR A 23 -6.08 -7.28 0.60
C THR A 23 -7.45 -6.73 0.20
N VAL A 24 -8.51 -7.44 0.57
CA VAL A 24 -9.85 -6.98 0.24
C VAL A 24 -10.13 -5.64 0.89
N GLU A 25 -9.73 -5.48 2.13
CA GLU A 25 -9.95 -4.22 2.84
C GLU A 25 -9.14 -3.09 2.23
N ASP A 26 -7.92 -3.37 1.82
CA ASP A 26 -7.09 -2.32 1.25
C ASP A 26 -7.51 -1.95 -0.16
N ILE A 27 -8.01 -2.88 -0.93
CA ILE A 27 -8.59 -2.55 -2.23
C ILE A 27 -9.73 -1.56 -2.04
N ALA A 28 -10.59 -1.82 -1.05
CA ALA A 28 -11.72 -0.92 -0.78
C ALA A 28 -11.23 0.44 -0.31
N ARG A 29 -10.22 0.48 0.57
CA ARG A 29 -9.69 1.75 1.03
C ARG A 29 -9.08 2.57 -0.07
N SER A 30 -8.54 1.91 -1.09
CA SER A 30 -7.95 2.62 -2.21
C SER A 30 -9.00 3.15 -3.18
N GLY A 31 -10.27 2.82 -2.93
CA GLY A 31 -11.34 3.30 -3.78
C GLY A 31 -11.62 2.42 -4.97
N HIS A 32 -11.19 1.18 -4.90
CA HIS A 32 -11.35 0.26 -6.03
C HIS A 32 -12.13 -0.98 -5.61
N THR A 33 -12.47 -1.80 -6.60
CA THR A 33 -13.10 -3.09 -6.35
C THR A 33 -12.30 -4.13 -7.11
N PRO A 34 -12.46 -5.41 -6.80
CA PRO A 34 -11.73 -6.44 -7.53
C PRO A 34 -11.97 -6.44 -9.02
N GLU A 35 -13.13 -5.95 -9.47
CA GLU A 35 -13.41 -5.88 -10.89
C GLU A 35 -12.50 -4.89 -11.61
N ASP A 36 -11.88 -3.98 -10.87
CA ASP A 36 -10.98 -3.01 -11.48
C ASP A 36 -9.59 -3.55 -11.69
N ILE A 37 -9.30 -4.74 -11.18
CA ILE A 37 -7.95 -5.30 -11.25
C ILE A 37 -7.62 -5.76 -12.65
N VAL A 38 -6.46 -5.36 -13.16
CA VAL A 38 -5.98 -5.81 -14.45
C VAL A 38 -4.75 -6.70 -14.34
N PHE A 39 -4.08 -6.71 -13.19
CA PHE A 39 -2.86 -7.52 -13.03
C PHE A 39 -2.60 -7.77 -11.55
N ILE A 40 -2.27 -9.00 -11.21
CA ILE A 40 -1.81 -9.37 -9.87
C ILE A 40 -0.56 -10.20 -10.08
N GLY A 41 0.59 -9.71 -9.59
CA GLY A 41 1.82 -10.47 -9.76
C GLY A 41 3.04 -9.59 -9.72
N SER A 42 4.07 -10.03 -10.40
CA SER A 42 5.34 -9.32 -10.47
C SER A 42 5.62 -8.90 -11.90
N GLU A 43 5.78 -7.60 -12.11
CA GLU A 43 6.13 -7.10 -13.42
C GLU A 43 7.49 -7.62 -13.84
N THR A 44 8.38 -7.80 -12.90
CA THR A 44 9.76 -8.19 -13.20
C THR A 44 9.87 -9.63 -13.65
N SER A 45 9.25 -10.54 -12.92
CA SER A 45 9.38 -11.96 -13.23
C SER A 45 8.29 -12.47 -14.15
N GLY A 46 7.17 -11.76 -14.23
CA GLY A 46 6.04 -12.21 -15.04
C GLY A 46 5.11 -13.18 -14.36
N HIS A 47 5.41 -13.56 -13.12
CA HIS A 47 4.49 -14.42 -12.37
C HIS A 47 3.22 -13.65 -12.09
N CYS A 48 2.08 -14.24 -12.37
CA CYS A 48 0.81 -13.55 -12.16
C CYS A 48 -0.31 -14.55 -11.97
N CYS A 49 -1.46 -14.04 -11.52
CA CYS A 49 -2.63 -14.88 -11.35
C CYS A 49 -3.88 -14.03 -11.52
N THR A 50 -5.03 -14.70 -11.61
CA THR A 50 -6.30 -14.00 -11.66
C THR A 50 -6.77 -13.72 -10.24
N TRP A 51 -7.78 -12.88 -10.11
CA TRP A 51 -8.34 -12.58 -8.80
C TRP A 51 -8.91 -13.86 -8.16
N THR A 52 -9.55 -14.70 -8.96
CA THR A 52 -10.10 -15.94 -8.44
C THR A 52 -8.98 -16.84 -7.89
N GLU A 53 -7.87 -16.91 -8.60
CA GLU A 53 -6.73 -17.70 -8.12
C GLU A 53 -6.11 -17.05 -6.90
N PHE A 54 -6.02 -15.74 -6.89
CA PHE A 54 -5.44 -15.01 -5.78
C PHE A 54 -6.24 -15.27 -4.50
N GLN A 55 -7.55 -15.32 -4.61
CA GLN A 55 -8.38 -15.55 -3.43
C GLN A 55 -8.05 -16.87 -2.75
N LYS A 56 -7.67 -17.86 -3.52
CA LYS A 56 -7.30 -19.14 -2.93
C LYS A 56 -5.89 -19.10 -2.38
N LEU A 57 -4.98 -18.47 -3.10
CA LEU A 57 -3.59 -18.41 -2.66
C LEU A 57 -3.40 -17.52 -1.45
N ALA A 58 -4.17 -16.46 -1.35
CA ALA A 58 -3.99 -15.46 -0.31
C ALA A 58 -4.74 -15.76 0.98
N ASP A 59 -5.54 -16.81 0.99
CA ASP A 59 -6.27 -17.15 2.20
C ASP A 59 -5.33 -17.88 3.15
N ILE A 60 -4.36 -17.15 3.65
CA ILE A 60 -3.31 -17.66 4.53
C ILE A 60 -3.06 -16.62 5.60
N GLU A 61 -2.50 -17.09 6.71
CA GLU A 61 -2.14 -16.22 7.81
C GLU A 61 -0.67 -15.93 7.75
N TYR A 62 -0.28 -14.72 8.13
CA TYR A 62 1.13 -14.38 8.19
C TYR A 62 1.33 -13.36 9.31
N ASP A 63 2.58 -13.23 9.75
CA ASP A 63 2.91 -12.31 10.83
C ASP A 63 3.31 -10.98 10.21
N ALA A 64 2.43 -10.01 10.30
CA ALA A 64 2.66 -8.70 9.70
C ALA A 64 3.35 -7.73 10.65
N GLY A 65 3.60 -8.12 11.87
CA GLY A 65 4.06 -7.19 12.90
C GLY A 65 5.53 -7.17 13.13
N PHE A 66 6.17 -8.32 13.14
CA PHE A 66 7.57 -8.40 13.48
C PHE A 66 8.26 -9.45 12.67
N GLY A 67 9.57 -9.36 12.60
CA GLY A 67 10.35 -10.37 11.98
C GLY A 67 10.54 -10.09 10.51
N ALA A 68 10.95 -11.10 9.78
CA ALA A 68 11.23 -10.95 8.35
C ALA A 68 9.92 -10.89 7.58
N GLN A 69 9.97 -10.23 6.45
CA GLN A 69 8.81 -10.18 5.58
C GLN A 69 8.49 -11.58 5.07
N GLU A 70 7.23 -11.91 5.02
CA GLU A 70 6.80 -13.23 4.61
C GLU A 70 6.14 -13.25 3.25
N ILE A 71 5.48 -12.18 2.86
CA ILE A 71 4.79 -12.14 1.58
C ILE A 71 5.76 -11.66 0.51
N ALA A 72 5.60 -12.16 -0.71
CA ALA A 72 6.50 -11.84 -1.80
C ALA A 72 6.67 -10.33 -1.94
N SER A 73 7.90 -9.87 -1.98
CA SER A 73 8.20 -8.45 -1.95
C SER A 73 7.81 -7.72 -3.21
N ASP A 74 7.75 -8.41 -4.33
CA ASP A 74 7.43 -7.79 -5.61
C ASP A 74 6.00 -8.06 -6.07
N LEU A 75 5.15 -8.50 -5.16
CA LEU A 75 3.75 -8.72 -5.47
C LEU A 75 3.04 -7.37 -5.60
N GLU A 76 2.38 -7.17 -6.72
CA GLU A 76 1.64 -5.94 -7.00
C GLU A 76 0.25 -6.24 -7.47
N ILE A 77 -0.65 -5.32 -7.24
CA ILE A 77 -1.99 -5.36 -7.82
C ILE A 77 -2.16 -4.05 -8.58
N VAL A 78 -2.49 -4.15 -9.86
CA VAL A 78 -2.62 -2.99 -10.72
C VAL A 78 -4.07 -2.87 -11.15
N PHE A 79 -4.59 -1.66 -11.08
CA PHE A 79 -5.99 -1.40 -11.41
C PHE A 79 -6.11 -0.72 -12.77
N ARG A 80 -7.30 -0.82 -13.34
CA ARG A 80 -7.57 -0.32 -14.68
C ARG A 80 -7.24 1.15 -14.86
N ASP A 81 -7.39 1.94 -13.80
CA ASP A 81 -7.12 3.37 -13.86
C ASP A 81 -5.66 3.71 -13.63
N GLY A 82 -4.80 2.72 -13.51
CA GLY A 82 -3.38 2.96 -13.32
C GLY A 82 -2.92 3.00 -11.88
N ALA A 83 -3.84 2.94 -10.94
CA ALA A 83 -3.45 2.87 -9.53
C ALA A 83 -2.83 1.52 -9.25
N LYS A 84 -2.01 1.45 -8.24
CA LYS A 84 -1.33 0.22 -7.87
C LYS A 84 -1.32 0.03 -6.37
N MET A 85 -1.26 -1.23 -5.96
CA MET A 85 -0.97 -1.59 -4.58
C MET A 85 0.28 -2.44 -4.61
N TRP A 86 1.16 -2.26 -3.62
CA TRP A 86 2.37 -3.07 -3.52
C TRP A 86 2.72 -3.30 -2.06
N ARG A 87 3.60 -4.26 -1.82
CA ARG A 87 3.98 -4.61 -0.45
C ARG A 87 5.04 -3.64 0.06
N HIS A 88 4.92 -3.28 1.32
CA HIS A 88 5.84 -2.35 1.96
C HIS A 88 6.12 -2.83 3.37
N GLU A 89 7.34 -2.57 3.82
CA GLU A 89 7.74 -2.95 5.16
C GLU A 89 8.36 -1.74 5.84
N TYR A 90 8.01 -1.53 7.09
CA TYR A 90 8.59 -0.47 7.87
C TYR A 90 8.77 -0.96 9.28
N ASP A 91 10.03 -0.98 9.73
CA ASP A 91 10.33 -1.34 11.12
C ASP A 91 9.75 -2.70 11.48
N GLY A 92 9.85 -3.65 10.58
CA GLY A 92 9.38 -5.00 10.82
C GLY A 92 7.91 -5.22 10.56
N SER A 93 7.19 -4.16 10.23
CA SER A 93 5.76 -4.27 9.97
C SER A 93 5.53 -4.30 8.47
N GLU A 94 4.72 -5.22 8.03
CA GLU A 94 4.49 -5.46 6.62
C GLU A 94 3.02 -5.20 6.28
N HIS A 95 2.78 -4.53 5.15
CA HIS A 95 1.41 -4.22 4.76
C HIS A 95 1.36 -3.81 3.30
N TRP A 96 0.14 -3.61 2.79
CA TRP A 96 -0.04 -3.05 1.47
C TRP A 96 0.10 -1.53 1.55
N THR A 97 0.68 -0.96 0.50
CA THR A 97 0.58 0.47 0.32
C THR A 97 0.03 0.70 -1.08
N TYR A 98 -0.47 1.88 -1.38
CA TYR A 98 -1.07 2.08 -2.68
C TYR A 98 -0.93 3.52 -3.14
N SER A 99 -1.02 3.69 -4.47
CA SER A 99 -0.98 4.99 -5.10
C SER A 99 -2.32 5.22 -5.79
N GLN A 100 -2.60 6.49 -6.03
CA GLN A 100 -3.77 6.86 -6.80
C GLN A 100 -3.33 7.27 -8.19
N PRO A 101 -4.20 7.20 -9.18
CA PRO A 101 -3.82 7.63 -10.52
C PRO A 101 -3.66 9.15 -10.53
N PHE A 102 -2.81 9.60 -11.43
CA PHE A 102 -2.61 11.04 -11.60
C PHE A 102 -3.90 11.67 -12.10
N LYS A 103 -4.26 12.80 -11.51
CA LYS A 103 -5.40 13.58 -11.98
C LYS A 103 -4.93 14.98 -12.26
N MET A 104 -5.23 15.46 -13.44
CA MET A 104 -4.87 16.83 -13.80
C MET A 104 -5.65 17.78 -12.90
N PRO A 105 -4.97 18.73 -12.26
CA PRO A 105 -5.69 19.73 -11.47
C PRO A 105 -6.63 20.52 -12.37
N THR A 106 -7.76 20.94 -11.83
CA THR A 106 -8.71 21.70 -12.62
C THR A 106 -8.20 23.12 -12.90
N THR A 107 -7.36 23.64 -12.02
CA THR A 107 -6.75 24.94 -12.20
C THR A 107 -5.25 24.77 -12.12
N THR A 108 -4.52 25.31 -13.06
CA THR A 108 -3.07 25.18 -13.05
C THR A 108 -2.44 26.53 -12.86
N LEU A 109 -1.27 26.54 -12.24
CA LEU A 109 -0.51 27.74 -11.99
C LEU A 109 0.92 27.52 -12.44
N PRO A 110 1.59 28.57 -12.94
CA PRO A 110 2.95 28.39 -13.40
C PRO A 110 3.92 28.27 -12.22
N ILE A 111 4.95 27.49 -12.39
CA ILE A 111 6.04 27.43 -11.43
C ILE A 111 7.00 28.54 -11.82
N THR A 112 7.34 29.40 -10.88
CA THR A 112 8.31 30.44 -11.15
C THR A 112 9.59 30.26 -10.35
N ARG A 113 9.56 29.44 -9.29
CA ARG A 113 10.74 29.16 -8.48
C ARG A 113 10.64 27.76 -7.96
N LEU A 114 11.77 27.12 -7.76
CA LEU A 114 11.79 25.76 -7.24
C LEU A 114 12.43 25.68 -5.88
N LYS A 115 12.96 26.76 -5.37
CA LYS A 115 13.58 26.74 -4.06
C LYS A 115 13.36 28.06 -3.36
N VAL A 116 13.53 28.03 -2.05
CA VAL A 116 13.41 29.24 -1.26
C VAL A 116 14.62 30.09 -1.46
N ALA A 117 14.44 31.39 -1.59
CA ALA A 117 15.54 32.33 -1.63
C ALA A 117 16.11 32.39 -0.22
N GLY A 118 17.40 32.40 -0.09
CA GLY A 118 18.00 32.34 1.21
C GLY A 118 18.19 30.91 1.60
N ASP A 119 17.91 30.56 2.81
CA ASP A 119 18.30 29.25 3.17
C ASP A 119 17.55 28.74 4.29
N GLN A 120 17.81 28.06 4.97
CA GLN A 120 17.55 27.54 6.20
C GLN A 120 16.20 27.13 6.53
N VAL A 121 15.27 27.20 5.68
CA VAL A 121 13.96 26.94 6.08
C VAL A 121 13.52 25.54 5.89
N GLY A 122 14.22 24.73 5.24
CA GLY A 122 13.86 23.36 5.11
C GLY A 122 12.73 23.13 4.12
N TRP A 123 12.11 22.00 4.19
CA TRP A 123 11.16 21.52 3.19
C TRP A 123 9.94 22.39 3.04
N ARG A 124 9.81 23.02 1.88
CA ARG A 124 8.65 23.81 1.58
C ARG A 124 7.98 23.28 0.34
N THR A 125 6.67 23.42 0.28
CA THR A 125 5.93 22.99 -0.90
C THR A 125 6.02 24.07 -1.96
N LEU A 126 5.65 23.71 -3.19
CA LEU A 126 5.62 24.71 -4.25
C LEU A 126 4.72 25.88 -3.88
N GLU A 127 3.58 25.58 -3.28
CA GLU A 127 2.67 26.64 -2.90
C GLU A 127 3.32 27.61 -1.92
N GLN A 128 4.04 27.09 -0.95
CA GLN A 128 4.71 27.94 0.03
C GLN A 128 5.81 28.77 -0.61
N ILE A 129 6.58 28.15 -1.51
CA ILE A 129 7.66 28.86 -2.17
C ILE A 129 7.10 29.97 -3.04
N GLU A 130 6.04 29.70 -3.79
CA GLU A 130 5.48 30.69 -4.67
C GLU A 130 4.83 31.83 -3.90
N SER A 131 4.28 31.55 -2.73
CA SER A 131 3.64 32.59 -1.94
C SER A 131 4.63 33.40 -1.13
N GLY A 132 5.88 33.01 -1.11
CA GLY A 132 6.87 33.75 -0.36
C GLY A 132 6.96 33.37 1.10
N GLU A 133 6.33 32.29 1.48
CA GLU A 133 6.44 31.83 2.84
C GLU A 133 7.66 30.96 3.00
#